data_fdc8f801f0f43071b01a68890ae90679
#
_entry.id   fdc8f801f0f43071b01a68890ae90679
#
_cell.length_a   1.000
_cell.length_b   1.000
_cell.length_c   1.000
_cell.angle_alpha   90.00
_cell.angle_beta   90.00
_cell.angle_gamma   90.00
#
_symmetry.space_group_name_H-M   'P 1'
#
loop_
_entity.id
_entity.type
_entity.pdbx_description
1 polymer ?
#
loop_
_entity_poly.entity_id
_entity_poly.type
_entity_poly.pdbx_seq_one_letter_code
_entity_poly.pdbx_strand_id
1 'polypeptide(L)'
;MDDEPRITTHCIPMISKADIEAAYRNIQKDIVSTPLVYSQKLSHLCGCQVLLKLENFQMTGSFKDRGALNRLLSLSPEQRGKGVIAASAGNHAQAVAYHCQRLGIRSKIVMPMGTPLVKVVSTQGYGAEVILQGEMVDDAGELAIQLSKEEGLTFIHPFADPLIIAGQGTIGIEILKDELAKDLAAVLCPIGGGGLISGIATYLKETNPAVRVIGVEAYACPSMKASLLEGHPVRLGKTSSLADGIAIKMVGQINFEIAQKYVDEVVTVEENEIANAVLLLLEMEKIVAEGAGAVTLAALLNRKVALQSRKVLLVISGGNIDVNILGKIITRGLAMDGRIAQMTVRLKDFPGSLTAALEIIKGLQANILEVAHHRFESLAPFGYVDVSLTLETKGHAHIHEIQAALQGAGFLCEDQCRF
;
A
#
# COMPACT_ATOMS: atom_id res chain seq x y z
N MET A 1 50.54 10.58 -6.40
CA MET A 1 50.40 9.42 -5.46
C MET A 1 49.38 9.91 -4.46
N ASP A 2 48.11 9.75 -4.83
CA ASP A 2 46.99 10.26 -4.04
C ASP A 2 46.48 9.11 -3.17
N ASP A 3 46.73 9.23 -1.86
CA ASP A 3 46.15 8.36 -0.85
C ASP A 3 44.69 8.75 -0.64
N GLU A 4 43.77 8.16 -1.39
CA GLU A 4 42.36 8.18 -1.04
C GLU A 4 42.14 7.36 0.23
N PRO A 5 41.47 7.91 1.25
CA PRO A 5 41.21 7.17 2.47
C PRO A 5 40.21 6.03 2.13
N ARG A 6 40.66 4.79 2.22
CA ARG A 6 39.79 3.60 2.17
C ARG A 6 38.78 3.72 3.28
N ILE A 7 37.54 3.98 2.89
CA ILE A 7 36.37 3.89 3.78
C ILE A 7 36.32 2.43 4.25
N THR A 8 36.72 2.19 5.48
CA THR A 8 36.52 0.90 6.14
C THR A 8 35.02 0.69 6.25
N THR A 9 34.47 -0.15 5.37
CA THR A 9 33.14 -0.68 5.47
C THR A 9 33.02 -1.45 6.78
N HIS A 10 32.54 -0.80 7.83
CA HIS A 10 32.09 -1.50 9.02
C HIS A 10 30.93 -2.40 8.58
N CYS A 11 31.20 -3.70 8.49
CA CYS A 11 30.18 -4.71 8.25
C CYS A 11 29.15 -4.59 9.37
N ILE A 12 27.99 -4.02 9.08
CA ILE A 12 26.85 -4.00 10.02
C ILE A 12 26.44 -5.46 10.16
N PRO A 13 26.48 -6.07 11.37
CA PRO A 13 26.15 -7.47 11.51
C PRO A 13 24.69 -7.70 11.05
N MET A 14 24.49 -8.67 10.17
CA MET A 14 23.13 -9.08 9.77
C MET A 14 22.34 -9.52 10.99
N ILE A 15 21.06 -9.17 11.02
CA ILE A 15 20.16 -9.66 12.07
C ILE A 15 20.00 -11.18 11.98
N SER A 16 19.76 -11.82 13.11
CA SER A 16 19.56 -13.26 13.27
C SER A 16 18.14 -13.55 13.81
N LYS A 17 17.75 -14.82 13.76
CA LYS A 17 16.57 -15.33 14.45
C LYS A 17 16.54 -14.94 15.94
N ALA A 18 17.70 -15.01 16.62
CA ALA A 18 17.80 -14.68 18.04
C ALA A 18 17.47 -13.20 18.32
N ASP A 19 17.87 -12.29 17.43
CA ASP A 19 17.54 -10.86 17.55
C ASP A 19 16.04 -10.63 17.39
N ILE A 20 15.40 -11.34 16.45
CA ILE A 20 13.95 -11.26 16.23
C ILE A 20 13.18 -11.83 17.43
N GLU A 21 13.64 -12.96 18.01
CA GLU A 21 13.04 -13.51 19.22
C GLU A 21 13.21 -12.59 20.43
N ALA A 22 14.35 -11.89 20.53
CA ALA A 22 14.56 -10.87 21.55
C ALA A 22 13.60 -9.68 21.34
N ALA A 23 13.47 -9.20 20.11
CA ALA A 23 12.50 -8.16 19.78
C ALA A 23 11.06 -8.58 20.13
N TYR A 24 10.66 -9.83 19.83
CA TYR A 24 9.35 -10.35 20.18
C TYR A 24 9.09 -10.34 21.69
N ARG A 25 10.05 -10.80 22.49
CA ARG A 25 9.94 -10.72 23.96
C ARG A 25 9.75 -9.29 24.46
N ASN A 26 10.41 -8.33 23.82
CA ASN A 26 10.33 -6.92 24.21
C ASN A 26 8.96 -6.30 23.93
N ILE A 27 8.36 -6.62 22.76
CA ILE A 27 7.20 -5.87 22.25
C ILE A 27 5.86 -6.61 22.37
N GLN A 28 5.84 -7.94 22.54
CA GLN A 28 4.62 -8.76 22.44
C GLN A 28 3.46 -8.36 23.35
N LYS A 29 3.72 -7.65 24.45
CA LYS A 29 2.69 -7.19 25.38
C LYS A 29 2.10 -5.83 25.00
N ASP A 30 2.76 -5.12 24.13
CA ASP A 30 2.49 -3.72 23.79
C ASP A 30 2.11 -3.51 22.32
N ILE A 31 2.06 -4.58 21.53
CA ILE A 31 1.57 -4.61 20.16
C ILE A 31 0.36 -5.53 20.03
N VAL A 32 -0.42 -5.35 18.97
CA VAL A 32 -1.48 -6.29 18.62
C VAL A 32 -0.87 -7.54 17.97
N SER A 33 -1.18 -8.74 18.51
CA SER A 33 -1.00 -9.97 17.74
C SER A 33 -2.08 -9.99 16.65
N THR A 34 -1.72 -9.54 15.45
CA THR A 34 -2.69 -9.35 14.39
C THR A 34 -3.25 -10.66 13.87
N PRO A 35 -4.52 -10.68 13.42
CA PRO A 35 -5.14 -11.90 12.93
C PRO A 35 -4.39 -12.47 11.72
N LEU A 36 -4.34 -13.80 11.65
CA LEU A 36 -4.04 -14.58 10.47
C LEU A 36 -5.34 -15.31 10.10
N VAL A 37 -5.86 -15.04 8.90
CA VAL A 37 -7.18 -15.51 8.48
C VAL A 37 -7.11 -16.22 7.14
N TYR A 38 -7.92 -17.28 6.97
CA TYR A 38 -8.12 -17.94 5.69
C TYR A 38 -9.21 -17.23 4.90
N SER A 39 -8.92 -16.87 3.65
CA SER A 39 -9.90 -16.29 2.74
C SER A 39 -10.42 -17.33 1.75
N GLN A 40 -11.66 -17.77 1.92
CA GLN A 40 -12.30 -18.69 0.99
C GLN A 40 -12.52 -18.05 -0.40
N LYS A 41 -12.94 -16.77 -0.42
CA LYS A 41 -13.25 -16.05 -1.67
C LYS A 41 -12.01 -15.83 -2.52
N LEU A 42 -10.94 -15.30 -1.90
CA LEU A 42 -9.67 -15.09 -2.60
C LEU A 42 -9.03 -16.42 -3.00
N SER A 43 -9.19 -17.48 -2.18
CA SER A 43 -8.70 -18.80 -2.52
C SER A 43 -9.34 -19.36 -3.79
N HIS A 44 -10.66 -19.20 -3.92
CA HIS A 44 -11.38 -19.59 -5.13
C HIS A 44 -10.93 -18.77 -6.34
N LEU A 45 -10.80 -17.44 -6.17
CA LEU A 45 -10.39 -16.52 -7.25
C LEU A 45 -8.96 -16.78 -7.75
N CYS A 46 -8.04 -17.05 -6.82
CA CYS A 46 -6.61 -17.25 -7.14
C CYS A 46 -6.25 -18.71 -7.48
N GLY A 47 -7.13 -19.68 -7.24
CA GLY A 47 -6.87 -21.11 -7.45
C GLY A 47 -5.81 -21.69 -6.50
N CYS A 48 -5.70 -21.15 -5.27
CA CYS A 48 -4.77 -21.60 -4.23
C CYS A 48 -5.36 -21.31 -2.84
N GLN A 49 -4.76 -21.83 -1.76
CA GLN A 49 -5.21 -21.53 -0.41
C GLN A 49 -4.60 -20.20 0.06
N VAL A 50 -5.41 -19.16 0.19
CA VAL A 50 -4.95 -17.81 0.56
C VAL A 50 -5.15 -17.56 2.05
N LEU A 51 -4.07 -17.23 2.73
CA LEU A 51 -4.04 -16.72 4.10
C LEU A 51 -3.67 -15.23 4.07
N LEU A 52 -4.26 -14.45 4.94
CA LEU A 52 -3.98 -13.02 5.12
C LEU A 52 -3.42 -12.76 6.51
N LYS A 53 -2.23 -12.15 6.61
CA LYS A 53 -1.69 -11.60 7.86
C LYS A 53 -2.00 -10.11 7.91
N LEU A 54 -2.86 -9.69 8.82
CA LEU A 54 -3.56 -8.40 8.80
C LEU A 54 -2.84 -7.33 9.65
N GLU A 55 -1.68 -6.87 9.19
CA GLU A 55 -0.93 -5.81 9.88
C GLU A 55 -1.59 -4.42 9.79
N ASN A 56 -2.59 -4.23 8.93
CA ASN A 56 -3.46 -3.07 8.92
C ASN A 56 -4.32 -2.93 10.20
N PHE A 57 -4.36 -3.95 11.05
CA PHE A 57 -5.04 -3.92 12.36
C PHE A 57 -4.12 -3.58 13.54
N GLN A 58 -2.87 -3.20 13.28
CA GLN A 58 -2.03 -2.61 14.31
C GLN A 58 -2.58 -1.27 14.81
N MET A 59 -2.09 -0.78 15.93
CA MET A 59 -2.56 0.42 16.63
C MET A 59 -2.56 1.67 15.75
N THR A 60 -1.51 1.84 14.91
CA THR A 60 -1.43 2.95 13.95
C THR A 60 -1.77 2.52 12.52
N GLY A 61 -2.42 1.37 12.36
CA GLY A 61 -2.89 0.88 11.06
C GLY A 61 -1.81 0.27 10.18
N SER A 62 -0.63 -0.10 10.69
CA SER A 62 0.42 -0.74 9.92
C SER A 62 1.45 -1.51 10.77
N PHE A 63 2.19 -2.41 10.13
CA PHE A 63 3.29 -3.18 10.73
C PHE A 63 4.40 -2.32 11.37
N LYS A 64 4.46 -1.03 11.04
CA LYS A 64 5.51 -0.11 11.52
C LYS A 64 5.56 0.01 13.04
N ASP A 65 4.45 -0.23 13.71
CA ASP A 65 4.38 -0.26 15.18
C ASP A 65 5.42 -1.18 15.80
N ARG A 66 5.63 -2.36 15.23
CA ARG A 66 6.54 -3.38 15.76
C ARG A 66 7.98 -2.91 15.83
N GLY A 67 8.52 -2.44 14.72
CA GLY A 67 9.90 -1.96 14.63
C GLY A 67 10.10 -0.66 15.38
N ALA A 68 9.17 0.28 15.28
CA ALA A 68 9.24 1.55 16.01
C ALA A 68 9.30 1.31 17.53
N LEU A 69 8.40 0.50 18.07
CA LEU A 69 8.39 0.16 19.49
C LEU A 69 9.69 -0.53 19.92
N ASN A 70 10.15 -1.56 19.19
CA ASN A 70 11.38 -2.28 19.54
C ASN A 70 12.59 -1.33 19.59
N ARG A 71 12.69 -0.41 18.63
CA ARG A 71 13.77 0.57 18.58
C ARG A 71 13.69 1.58 19.73
N LEU A 72 12.50 2.08 20.05
CA LEU A 72 12.30 3.04 21.14
C LEU A 72 12.56 2.43 22.52
N LEU A 73 12.21 1.16 22.73
CA LEU A 73 12.50 0.45 23.98
C LEU A 73 14.01 0.24 24.21
N SER A 74 14.83 0.19 23.16
CA SER A 74 16.29 0.03 23.25
C SER A 74 17.03 1.31 23.59
N LEU A 75 16.37 2.47 23.63
CA LEU A 75 17.00 3.75 23.93
C LEU A 75 17.51 3.80 25.38
N SER A 76 18.73 4.32 25.58
CA SER A 76 19.24 4.63 26.91
C SER A 76 18.40 5.71 27.60
N PRO A 77 18.47 5.81 28.95
CA PRO A 77 17.81 6.90 29.67
C PRO A 77 18.20 8.31 29.14
N GLU A 78 19.44 8.49 28.77
CA GLU A 78 19.93 9.76 28.21
C GLU A 78 19.28 10.05 26.84
N GLN A 79 19.24 9.05 25.95
CA GLN A 79 18.60 9.16 24.63
C GLN A 79 17.11 9.45 24.75
N ARG A 80 16.41 8.78 25.67
CA ARG A 80 15.00 9.05 25.97
C ARG A 80 14.78 10.48 26.47
N GLY A 81 15.65 10.98 27.34
CA GLY A 81 15.58 12.34 27.86
C GLY A 81 15.77 13.41 26.78
N LYS A 82 16.64 13.17 25.81
CA LYS A 82 16.84 14.06 24.66
C LYS A 82 15.70 14.00 23.67
N GLY A 83 15.14 12.82 23.44
CA GLY A 83 14.07 12.57 22.49
C GLY A 83 14.55 12.00 21.16
N VAL A 84 13.61 11.84 20.23
CA VAL A 84 13.88 11.21 18.93
C VAL A 84 13.41 12.08 17.77
N ILE A 85 13.95 11.78 16.57
CA ILE A 85 13.52 12.40 15.33
C ILE A 85 13.40 11.36 14.23
N ALA A 86 12.41 11.49 13.35
CA ALA A 86 12.24 10.67 12.17
C ALA A 86 11.83 11.50 10.95
N ALA A 87 12.10 10.99 9.75
CA ALA A 87 11.63 11.57 8.50
C ALA A 87 10.65 10.60 7.84
N SER A 88 9.39 10.99 7.76
CA SER A 88 8.34 10.20 7.08
C SER A 88 7.04 10.96 7.03
N ALA A 89 6.30 10.85 5.92
CA ALA A 89 4.95 11.39 5.78
C ALA A 89 3.84 10.32 5.93
N GLY A 90 4.19 9.08 6.36
CA GLY A 90 3.25 7.95 6.38
C GLY A 90 3.31 7.12 7.66
N ASN A 91 3.20 5.81 7.49
CA ASN A 91 3.08 4.83 8.57
C ASN A 91 4.20 4.91 9.63
N HIS A 92 5.44 5.17 9.20
CA HIS A 92 6.56 5.27 10.14
C HIS A 92 6.44 6.48 11.06
N ALA A 93 6.01 7.63 10.52
CA ALA A 93 5.77 8.83 11.31
C ALA A 93 4.76 8.59 12.43
N GLN A 94 3.63 7.99 12.09
CA GLN A 94 2.55 7.68 13.05
C GLN A 94 2.99 6.67 14.10
N ALA A 95 3.68 5.59 13.70
CA ALA A 95 4.17 4.59 14.62
C ALA A 95 5.19 5.17 15.63
N VAL A 96 6.16 5.98 15.16
CA VAL A 96 7.12 6.65 16.05
C VAL A 96 6.42 7.62 17.00
N ALA A 97 5.54 8.48 16.48
CA ALA A 97 4.83 9.45 17.28
C ALA A 97 3.96 8.78 18.36
N TYR A 98 3.16 7.78 17.99
CA TYR A 98 2.28 7.03 18.89
C TYR A 98 3.05 6.35 20.02
N HIS A 99 4.09 5.60 19.69
CA HIS A 99 4.86 4.91 20.73
C HIS A 99 5.70 5.87 21.58
N CYS A 100 6.17 6.99 21.01
CA CYS A 100 6.82 8.04 21.79
C CYS A 100 5.87 8.64 22.81
N GLN A 101 4.62 8.95 22.44
CA GLN A 101 3.60 9.45 23.37
C GLN A 101 3.38 8.46 24.52
N ARG A 102 3.21 7.16 24.22
CA ARG A 102 3.01 6.13 25.23
C ARG A 102 4.20 5.96 26.18
N LEU A 103 5.41 6.16 25.69
CA LEU A 103 6.65 6.02 26.46
C LEU A 103 7.12 7.31 27.13
N GLY A 104 6.41 8.44 26.95
CA GLY A 104 6.80 9.74 27.46
C GLY A 104 8.08 10.29 26.82
N ILE A 105 8.35 9.93 25.56
CA ILE A 105 9.54 10.38 24.81
C ILE A 105 9.13 11.53 23.87
N ARG A 106 9.88 12.63 23.88
CA ARG A 106 9.67 13.71 22.92
C ARG A 106 10.02 13.25 21.51
N SER A 107 9.14 13.52 20.53
CA SER A 107 9.36 13.16 19.14
C SER A 107 9.20 14.34 18.19
N LYS A 108 10.13 14.45 17.23
CA LYS A 108 10.05 15.35 16.08
C LYS A 108 9.87 14.52 14.80
N ILE A 109 8.99 14.95 13.94
CA ILE A 109 8.74 14.28 12.66
C ILE A 109 8.91 15.30 11.54
N VAL A 110 9.86 15.06 10.65
CA VAL A 110 10.07 15.90 9.46
C VAL A 110 9.32 15.27 8.29
N MET A 111 8.49 16.08 7.62
CA MET A 111 7.66 15.68 6.48
C MET A 111 7.87 16.64 5.31
N PRO A 112 7.74 16.18 4.05
CA PRO A 112 7.70 17.06 2.89
C PRO A 112 6.59 18.11 2.98
N MET A 113 6.79 19.29 2.38
CA MET A 113 5.81 20.38 2.34
C MET A 113 4.48 19.96 1.70
N GLY A 114 4.51 19.06 0.71
CA GLY A 114 3.33 18.53 0.02
C GLY A 114 2.60 17.41 0.77
N THR A 115 2.92 17.12 2.03
CA THR A 115 2.25 16.07 2.81
C THR A 115 0.78 16.41 3.02
N PRO A 116 -0.17 15.49 2.73
CA PRO A 116 -1.60 15.71 3.00
C PRO A 116 -1.87 16.09 4.44
N LEU A 117 -2.71 17.12 4.65
CA LEU A 117 -3.00 17.69 5.97
C LEU A 117 -3.50 16.61 6.96
N VAL A 118 -4.27 15.64 6.50
CA VAL A 118 -4.77 14.54 7.34
C VAL A 118 -3.63 13.74 7.98
N LYS A 119 -2.53 13.50 7.25
CA LYS A 119 -1.36 12.79 7.77
C LYS A 119 -0.58 13.63 8.79
N VAL A 120 -0.49 14.95 8.55
CA VAL A 120 0.12 15.91 9.48
C VAL A 120 -0.66 15.94 10.80
N VAL A 121 -1.98 16.16 10.71
CA VAL A 121 -2.86 16.24 11.89
C VAL A 121 -2.88 14.92 12.67
N SER A 122 -2.93 13.79 12.00
CA SER A 122 -2.88 12.48 12.67
C SER A 122 -1.58 12.30 13.46
N THR A 123 -0.44 12.71 12.90
CA THR A 123 0.86 12.60 13.59
C THR A 123 0.97 13.58 14.76
N GLN A 124 0.48 14.81 14.60
CA GLN A 124 0.39 15.80 15.69
C GLN A 124 -0.56 15.34 16.82
N GLY A 125 -1.64 14.62 16.46
CA GLY A 125 -2.57 14.02 17.42
C GLY A 125 -1.92 13.04 18.39
N TYR A 126 -0.78 12.44 18.02
CA TYR A 126 0.07 11.64 18.90
C TYR A 126 1.14 12.48 19.65
N GLY A 127 1.01 13.80 19.68
CA GLY A 127 1.90 14.68 20.45
C GLY A 127 3.28 14.93 19.84
N ALA A 128 3.51 14.54 18.59
CA ALA A 128 4.76 14.82 17.90
C ALA A 128 4.84 16.27 17.40
N GLU A 129 6.02 16.88 17.52
CA GLU A 129 6.34 18.12 16.81
C GLU A 129 6.57 17.81 15.32
N VAL A 130 5.71 18.35 14.45
CA VAL A 130 5.83 18.13 13.00
C VAL A 130 6.47 19.33 12.32
N ILE A 131 7.54 19.08 11.55
CA ILE A 131 8.27 20.07 10.75
C ILE A 131 7.99 19.77 9.29
N LEU A 132 7.44 20.74 8.55
CA LEU A 132 7.22 20.63 7.10
C LEU A 132 8.40 21.28 6.37
N GLN A 133 9.18 20.49 5.60
CA GLN A 133 10.37 20.96 4.91
C GLN A 133 10.73 20.07 3.71
N GLY A 134 11.19 20.72 2.63
CA GLY A 134 11.59 20.05 1.39
C GLY A 134 10.42 19.63 0.50
N GLU A 135 10.73 19.20 -0.70
CA GLU A 135 9.72 18.73 -1.66
C GLU A 135 9.53 17.21 -1.59
N MET A 136 10.59 16.49 -1.25
CA MET A 136 10.64 15.03 -1.23
C MET A 136 10.96 14.49 0.16
N VAL A 137 10.66 13.20 0.37
CA VAL A 137 11.00 12.50 1.63
C VAL A 137 12.51 12.48 1.87
N ASP A 138 13.32 12.48 0.81
CA ASP A 138 14.79 12.54 0.92
C ASP A 138 15.24 13.86 1.55
N ASP A 139 14.67 15.00 1.13
CA ASP A 139 14.98 16.32 1.67
C ASP A 139 14.61 16.39 3.17
N ALA A 140 13.44 15.85 3.51
CA ALA A 140 13.02 15.73 4.91
C ALA A 140 13.98 14.84 5.71
N GLY A 141 14.53 13.79 5.08
CA GLY A 141 15.53 12.90 5.67
C GLY A 141 16.85 13.62 5.99
N GLU A 142 17.36 14.42 5.07
CA GLU A 142 18.57 15.21 5.26
C GLU A 142 18.42 16.20 6.43
N LEU A 143 17.33 16.93 6.47
CA LEU A 143 17.04 17.83 7.58
C LEU A 143 16.90 17.09 8.92
N ALA A 144 16.23 15.94 8.95
CA ALA A 144 16.09 15.15 10.16
C ALA A 144 17.44 14.66 10.70
N ILE A 145 18.36 14.26 9.80
CA ILE A 145 19.72 13.88 10.17
C ILE A 145 20.51 15.08 10.69
N GLN A 146 20.36 16.26 10.08
CA GLN A 146 20.99 17.49 10.55
C GLN A 146 20.52 17.85 11.95
N LEU A 147 19.20 17.96 12.17
CA LEU A 147 18.61 18.29 13.48
C LEU A 147 18.95 17.24 14.54
N SER A 148 19.05 15.96 14.17
CA SER A 148 19.48 14.89 15.07
C SER A 148 20.86 15.20 15.67
N LYS A 149 21.80 15.70 14.87
CA LYS A 149 23.16 16.05 15.33
C LYS A 149 23.17 17.35 16.14
N GLU A 150 22.44 18.36 15.69
CA GLU A 150 22.41 19.68 16.34
C GLU A 150 21.73 19.64 17.72
N GLU A 151 20.62 18.91 17.84
CA GLU A 151 19.85 18.82 19.08
C GLU A 151 20.17 17.57 19.92
N GLY A 152 21.03 16.69 19.43
CA GLY A 152 21.40 15.43 20.09
C GLY A 152 20.24 14.42 20.15
N LEU A 153 19.26 14.52 19.24
CA LEU A 153 18.13 13.61 19.13
C LEU A 153 18.56 12.26 18.53
N THR A 154 17.90 11.18 18.90
CA THR A 154 18.14 9.89 18.24
C THR A 154 17.34 9.80 16.96
N PHE A 155 17.99 9.62 15.81
CA PHE A 155 17.32 9.39 14.53
C PHE A 155 16.75 7.97 14.47
N ILE A 156 15.45 7.85 14.19
CA ILE A 156 14.76 6.57 14.03
C ILE A 156 14.56 6.29 12.54
N HIS A 157 15.41 5.40 12.00
CA HIS A 157 15.40 5.08 10.57
C HIS A 157 14.16 4.26 10.19
N PRO A 158 13.48 4.53 9.07
CA PRO A 158 12.21 3.87 8.71
C PRO A 158 12.32 2.39 8.33
N PHE A 159 13.52 1.87 7.99
CA PHE A 159 13.70 0.48 7.53
C PHE A 159 15.13 -0.10 7.63
N ALA A 160 16.20 0.71 7.64
CA ALA A 160 17.58 0.23 7.59
C ALA A 160 18.30 0.26 8.97
N ASP A 161 17.56 0.00 10.04
CA ASP A 161 18.06 -0.14 11.40
C ASP A 161 17.85 -1.60 11.84
N PRO A 162 18.87 -2.32 12.34
CA PRO A 162 18.74 -3.71 12.78
C PRO A 162 17.62 -3.96 13.77
N LEU A 163 17.39 -3.02 14.72
CA LEU A 163 16.33 -3.15 15.72
C LEU A 163 14.93 -2.92 15.11
N ILE A 164 14.82 -2.03 14.12
CA ILE A 164 13.60 -1.87 13.32
C ILE A 164 13.31 -3.18 12.56
N ILE A 165 14.30 -3.71 11.84
CA ILE A 165 14.16 -4.95 11.06
C ILE A 165 13.78 -6.13 11.97
N ALA A 166 14.46 -6.28 13.13
CA ALA A 166 14.13 -7.33 14.09
C ALA A 166 12.71 -7.22 14.63
N GLY A 167 12.22 -5.99 14.91
CA GLY A 167 10.85 -5.75 15.30
C GLY A 167 9.84 -6.19 14.22
N GLN A 168 10.10 -5.87 12.94
CA GLN A 168 9.26 -6.30 11.82
C GLN A 168 9.27 -7.83 11.65
N GLY A 169 10.41 -8.47 11.91
CA GLY A 169 10.58 -9.93 11.84
C GLY A 169 9.69 -10.71 12.81
N THR A 170 9.18 -10.06 13.87
CA THR A 170 8.25 -10.69 14.82
C THR A 170 6.97 -11.19 14.17
N ILE A 171 6.59 -10.66 13.00
CA ILE A 171 5.50 -11.18 12.16
C ILE A 171 5.80 -12.62 11.75
N GLY A 172 7.05 -12.95 11.41
CA GLY A 172 7.46 -14.31 11.07
C GLY A 172 7.25 -15.29 12.22
N ILE A 173 7.46 -14.84 13.46
CA ILE A 173 7.17 -15.64 14.67
C ILE A 173 5.67 -15.95 14.76
N GLU A 174 4.83 -14.93 14.61
CA GLU A 174 3.38 -15.10 14.69
C GLU A 174 2.86 -16.00 13.57
N ILE A 175 3.39 -15.87 12.35
CA ILE A 175 3.04 -16.74 11.23
C ILE A 175 3.33 -18.20 11.56
N LEU A 176 4.55 -18.53 11.98
CA LEU A 176 4.93 -19.93 12.23
C LEU A 176 4.32 -20.54 13.49
N LYS A 177 3.78 -19.72 14.40
CA LYS A 177 3.03 -20.18 15.58
C LYS A 177 1.56 -20.49 15.27
N ASP A 178 1.02 -20.01 14.17
CA ASP A 178 -0.39 -20.18 13.82
C ASP A 178 -0.61 -21.50 13.09
N GLU A 179 -1.56 -22.29 13.58
CA GLU A 179 -1.91 -23.61 13.00
C GLU A 179 -2.40 -23.51 11.55
N LEU A 180 -3.00 -22.38 11.16
CA LEU A 180 -3.42 -22.17 9.78
C LEU A 180 -2.22 -22.11 8.82
N ALA A 181 -1.05 -21.67 9.29
CA ALA A 181 0.17 -21.60 8.47
C ALA A 181 0.94 -22.94 8.39
N LYS A 182 0.42 -24.02 8.96
CA LYS A 182 0.99 -25.35 8.76
C LYS A 182 1.01 -25.71 7.27
N ASP A 183 2.13 -26.27 6.80
CA ASP A 183 2.38 -26.62 5.40
C ASP A 183 2.36 -25.40 4.42
N LEU A 184 2.72 -24.21 4.94
CA LEU A 184 2.82 -23.00 4.16
C LEU A 184 3.90 -23.15 3.06
N ALA A 185 3.53 -22.90 1.82
CA ALA A 185 4.45 -22.98 0.69
C ALA A 185 5.18 -21.66 0.43
N ALA A 186 4.50 -20.53 0.60
CA ALA A 186 5.09 -19.22 0.33
C ALA A 186 4.46 -18.11 1.18
N VAL A 187 5.27 -17.08 1.47
CA VAL A 187 4.86 -15.78 2.02
C VAL A 187 5.16 -14.70 0.99
N LEU A 188 4.15 -13.93 0.61
CA LEU A 188 4.30 -12.73 -0.20
C LEU A 188 4.37 -11.51 0.72
N CYS A 189 5.38 -10.66 0.52
CA CYS A 189 5.66 -9.52 1.38
C CYS A 189 5.92 -8.26 0.54
N PRO A 190 5.30 -7.11 0.86
CA PRO A 190 5.60 -5.85 0.19
C PRO A 190 7.05 -5.41 0.42
N ILE A 191 7.68 -4.84 -0.60
CA ILE A 191 9.01 -4.24 -0.49
C ILE A 191 8.95 -2.75 -0.82
N GLY A 192 9.33 -1.92 0.16
CA GLY A 192 9.80 -0.56 -0.05
C GLY A 192 11.29 -0.51 0.23
N GLY A 193 11.72 0.10 1.35
CA GLY A 193 13.12 0.09 1.77
C GLY A 193 13.67 -1.27 2.23
N GLY A 194 12.85 -2.31 2.28
CA GLY A 194 13.24 -3.69 2.56
C GLY A 194 13.11 -4.15 4.02
N GLY A 195 12.79 -3.25 4.98
CA GLY A 195 12.81 -3.61 6.41
C GLY A 195 11.84 -4.73 6.81
N LEU A 196 10.63 -4.74 6.24
CA LEU A 196 9.62 -5.75 6.53
C LEU A 196 10.04 -7.13 6.04
N ILE A 197 10.34 -7.23 4.75
CA ILE A 197 10.73 -8.52 4.14
C ILE A 197 12.02 -9.05 4.73
N SER A 198 12.99 -8.19 5.05
CA SER A 198 14.25 -8.59 5.69
C SER A 198 14.01 -9.28 7.03
N GLY A 199 13.16 -8.70 7.88
CA GLY A 199 12.82 -9.31 9.17
C GLY A 199 12.09 -10.64 9.01
N ILE A 200 11.03 -10.67 8.19
CA ILE A 200 10.22 -11.87 7.95
C ILE A 200 11.08 -12.97 7.31
N ALA A 201 11.86 -12.66 6.27
CA ALA A 201 12.69 -13.62 5.56
C ALA A 201 13.75 -14.25 6.47
N THR A 202 14.45 -13.43 7.27
CA THR A 202 15.43 -13.95 8.23
C THR A 202 14.79 -14.96 9.16
N TYR A 203 13.67 -14.64 9.80
CA TYR A 203 13.03 -15.56 10.73
C TYR A 203 12.52 -16.83 10.06
N LEU A 204 11.84 -16.71 8.93
CA LEU A 204 11.29 -17.86 8.20
C LEU A 204 12.39 -18.78 7.70
N LYS A 205 13.41 -18.25 7.05
CA LYS A 205 14.51 -19.06 6.47
C LYS A 205 15.39 -19.73 7.52
N GLU A 206 15.63 -19.10 8.65
CA GLU A 206 16.38 -19.68 9.75
C GLU A 206 15.57 -20.69 10.59
N THR A 207 14.22 -20.72 10.43
CA THR A 207 13.34 -21.63 11.17
C THR A 207 12.76 -22.73 10.30
N ASN A 208 12.27 -22.38 9.11
CA ASN A 208 11.67 -23.30 8.12
C ASN A 208 12.08 -22.87 6.69
N PRO A 209 13.27 -23.26 6.23
CA PRO A 209 13.81 -22.83 4.93
C PRO A 209 13.02 -23.30 3.72
N ALA A 210 12.08 -24.25 3.90
CA ALA A 210 11.21 -24.73 2.82
C ALA A 210 10.15 -23.70 2.41
N VAL A 211 9.80 -22.75 3.28
CA VAL A 211 8.85 -21.68 2.97
C VAL A 211 9.53 -20.67 2.04
N ARG A 212 8.96 -20.46 0.87
CA ARG A 212 9.44 -19.44 -0.07
C ARG A 212 9.04 -18.04 0.44
N VAL A 213 9.97 -17.10 0.36
CA VAL A 213 9.72 -15.68 0.66
C VAL A 213 9.80 -14.89 -0.65
N ILE A 214 8.69 -14.29 -1.03
CA ILE A 214 8.54 -13.59 -2.30
C ILE A 214 8.26 -12.13 -2.02
N GLY A 215 9.11 -11.26 -2.55
CA GLY A 215 8.95 -9.82 -2.46
C GLY A 215 8.06 -9.28 -3.56
N VAL A 216 7.25 -8.27 -3.24
CA VAL A 216 6.40 -7.59 -4.22
C VAL A 216 6.66 -6.09 -4.16
N GLU A 217 7.01 -5.51 -5.30
CA GLU A 217 7.20 -4.07 -5.51
C GLU A 217 6.20 -3.51 -6.50
N ALA A 218 5.92 -2.21 -6.43
CA ALA A 218 5.25 -1.50 -7.52
C ALA A 218 6.19 -1.41 -8.74
N TYR A 219 5.67 -1.65 -9.94
CA TYR A 219 6.46 -1.58 -11.19
C TYR A 219 7.12 -0.20 -11.37
N ALA A 220 6.46 0.86 -10.92
CA ALA A 220 7.00 2.22 -10.94
C ALA A 220 8.19 2.45 -9.98
N CYS A 221 8.42 1.55 -9.02
CA CYS A 221 9.42 1.72 -7.96
C CYS A 221 10.13 0.39 -7.61
N PRO A 222 10.77 -0.33 -8.57
CA PRO A 222 11.34 -1.65 -8.35
C PRO A 222 12.76 -1.59 -7.78
N SER A 223 12.96 -0.90 -6.65
CA SER A 223 14.30 -0.58 -6.13
C SER A 223 15.08 -1.81 -5.65
N MET A 224 14.43 -2.79 -5.02
CA MET A 224 15.05 -4.04 -4.59
C MET A 224 15.35 -4.93 -5.79
N LYS A 225 14.42 -5.08 -6.72
CA LYS A 225 14.61 -5.88 -7.92
C LYS A 225 15.79 -5.37 -8.77
N ALA A 226 15.84 -4.05 -8.98
CA ALA A 226 16.97 -3.42 -9.67
C ALA A 226 18.29 -3.65 -8.93
N SER A 227 18.29 -3.49 -7.60
CA SER A 227 19.47 -3.70 -6.78
C SER A 227 19.97 -5.15 -6.82
N LEU A 228 19.08 -6.13 -6.78
CA LEU A 228 19.44 -7.56 -6.87
C LEU A 228 20.00 -7.92 -8.25
N LEU A 229 19.53 -7.29 -9.32
CA LEU A 229 20.07 -7.48 -10.68
C LEU A 229 21.48 -6.88 -10.83
N GLU A 230 21.71 -5.70 -10.25
CA GLU A 230 23.00 -5.00 -10.32
C GLU A 230 24.03 -5.51 -9.29
N GLY A 231 23.59 -6.28 -8.28
CA GLY A 231 24.46 -6.79 -7.22
C GLY A 231 24.82 -5.76 -6.13
N HIS A 232 24.23 -4.58 -6.14
CA HIS A 232 24.38 -3.53 -5.11
C HIS A 232 23.15 -2.63 -5.06
N PRO A 233 22.90 -1.89 -3.95
CA PRO A 233 21.79 -0.94 -3.89
C PRO A 233 21.84 0.10 -5.00
N VAL A 234 20.75 0.20 -5.76
CA VAL A 234 20.56 1.15 -6.87
C VAL A 234 19.60 2.25 -6.46
N ARG A 235 19.96 3.51 -6.76
CA ARG A 235 19.07 4.65 -6.55
C ARG A 235 18.24 4.89 -7.82
N LEU A 236 16.94 4.74 -7.72
CA LEU A 236 16.01 5.06 -8.80
C LEU A 236 15.84 6.58 -8.95
N GLY A 237 15.39 7.02 -10.12
CA GLY A 237 15.04 8.41 -10.39
C GLY A 237 13.75 8.85 -9.66
N LYS A 238 12.78 9.41 -10.40
CA LYS A 238 11.47 9.72 -9.81
C LYS A 238 10.68 8.44 -9.57
N THR A 239 10.12 8.31 -8.38
CA THR A 239 9.23 7.21 -7.99
C THR A 239 7.89 7.79 -7.59
N SER A 240 6.80 7.29 -8.17
CA SER A 240 5.43 7.66 -7.81
C SER A 240 4.55 6.44 -8.02
N SER A 241 3.77 6.07 -7.02
CA SER A 241 2.88 4.91 -7.06
C SER A 241 1.68 5.14 -6.14
N LEU A 242 0.56 4.50 -6.46
CA LEU A 242 -0.58 4.32 -5.56
C LEU A 242 -0.14 3.64 -4.24
N ALA A 243 0.88 2.80 -4.31
CA ALA A 243 1.52 2.17 -3.16
C ALA A 243 2.60 3.10 -2.54
N ASP A 244 2.22 4.31 -2.12
CA ASP A 244 3.11 5.35 -1.60
C ASP A 244 4.01 4.89 -0.45
N GLY A 245 3.49 3.99 0.42
CA GLY A 245 4.24 3.40 1.54
C GLY A 245 5.45 2.55 1.13
N ILE A 246 5.53 2.13 -0.13
CA ILE A 246 6.66 1.37 -0.69
C ILE A 246 7.35 2.07 -1.88
N ALA A 247 6.97 3.30 -2.21
CA ALA A 247 7.59 4.08 -3.30
C ALA A 247 8.96 4.65 -2.88
N ILE A 248 9.92 3.78 -2.63
CA ILE A 248 11.25 4.10 -2.10
C ILE A 248 12.29 4.07 -3.23
N LYS A 249 13.11 5.14 -3.32
CA LYS A 249 14.11 5.27 -4.38
C LYS A 249 15.30 4.33 -4.23
N MET A 250 15.66 3.95 -3.00
CA MET A 250 16.81 3.09 -2.74
C MET A 250 16.56 2.25 -1.50
N VAL A 251 16.84 0.96 -1.59
CA VAL A 251 16.77 0.04 -0.45
C VAL A 251 17.92 0.28 0.52
N GLY A 252 17.76 -0.11 1.79
CA GLY A 252 18.85 -0.07 2.75
C GLY A 252 19.94 -1.09 2.43
N GLN A 253 21.21 -0.78 2.70
CA GLN A 253 22.33 -1.69 2.46
C GLN A 253 22.12 -3.03 3.19
N ILE A 254 21.86 -3.01 4.48
CA ILE A 254 21.56 -4.21 5.28
C ILE A 254 20.38 -5.01 4.74
N ASN A 255 19.34 -4.31 4.24
CA ASN A 255 18.14 -4.94 3.69
C ASN A 255 18.44 -5.64 2.36
N PHE A 256 19.28 -5.03 1.53
CA PHE A 256 19.76 -5.63 0.30
C PHE A 256 20.52 -6.93 0.57
N GLU A 257 21.49 -6.91 1.50
CA GLU A 257 22.30 -8.08 1.87
C GLU A 257 21.43 -9.23 2.40
N ILE A 258 20.43 -8.91 3.24
CA ILE A 258 19.46 -9.88 3.75
C ILE A 258 18.59 -10.42 2.62
N ALA A 259 18.10 -9.56 1.73
CA ALA A 259 17.26 -9.97 0.60
C ALA A 259 18.01 -10.88 -0.36
N GLN A 260 19.27 -10.57 -0.67
CA GLN A 260 20.14 -11.39 -1.50
C GLN A 260 20.32 -12.81 -0.93
N LYS A 261 20.32 -12.94 0.40
CA LYS A 261 20.51 -14.23 1.10
C LYS A 261 19.23 -15.02 1.28
N TYR A 262 18.11 -14.37 1.56
CA TYR A 262 16.93 -15.02 2.11
C TYR A 262 15.63 -14.81 1.29
N VAL A 263 15.61 -13.92 0.30
CA VAL A 263 14.45 -13.71 -0.56
C VAL A 263 14.58 -14.56 -1.82
N ASP A 264 13.60 -15.41 -2.08
CA ASP A 264 13.66 -16.36 -3.20
C ASP A 264 13.34 -15.71 -4.55
N GLU A 265 12.49 -14.69 -4.55
CA GLU A 265 12.03 -14.03 -5.78
C GLU A 265 11.50 -12.62 -5.46
N VAL A 266 11.66 -11.69 -6.41
CA VAL A 266 11.05 -10.35 -6.35
C VAL A 266 10.28 -10.10 -7.65
N VAL A 267 8.97 -9.83 -7.51
CA VAL A 267 8.07 -9.53 -8.62
C VAL A 267 7.51 -8.11 -8.52
N THR A 268 7.00 -7.60 -9.64
CA THR A 268 6.42 -6.26 -9.71
C THR A 268 4.96 -6.30 -10.17
N VAL A 269 4.17 -5.34 -9.68
CA VAL A 269 2.75 -5.16 -10.03
C VAL A 269 2.48 -3.75 -10.53
N GLU A 270 1.54 -3.65 -11.47
CA GLU A 270 1.14 -2.39 -12.09
C GLU A 270 0.13 -1.62 -11.22
N GLU A 271 0.03 -0.29 -11.42
CA GLU A 271 -0.88 0.58 -10.64
C GLU A 271 -2.34 0.13 -10.69
N ASN A 272 -2.82 -0.32 -11.87
CA ASN A 272 -4.18 -0.82 -12.01
C ASN A 272 -4.39 -2.16 -11.29
N GLU A 273 -3.38 -3.02 -11.25
CA GLU A 273 -3.41 -4.27 -10.49
C GLU A 273 -3.50 -4.00 -8.99
N ILE A 274 -2.76 -2.98 -8.51
CA ILE A 274 -2.81 -2.54 -7.11
C ILE A 274 -4.19 -1.98 -6.76
N ALA A 275 -4.73 -1.08 -7.60
CA ALA A 275 -6.06 -0.49 -7.37
C ALA A 275 -7.16 -1.55 -7.31
N ASN A 276 -7.14 -2.54 -8.22
CA ASN A 276 -8.06 -3.66 -8.21
C ASN A 276 -7.93 -4.51 -6.94
N ALA A 277 -6.71 -4.78 -6.47
CA ALA A 277 -6.49 -5.53 -5.25
C ALA A 277 -7.00 -4.79 -4.00
N VAL A 278 -6.85 -3.46 -3.92
CA VAL A 278 -7.44 -2.64 -2.84
C VAL A 278 -8.96 -2.78 -2.84
N LEU A 279 -9.60 -2.67 -4.02
CA LEU A 279 -11.05 -2.81 -4.14
C LEU A 279 -11.53 -4.21 -3.72
N LEU A 280 -10.85 -5.27 -4.17
CA LEU A 280 -11.22 -6.64 -3.83
C LEU A 280 -11.07 -6.96 -2.34
N LEU A 281 -10.02 -6.44 -1.67
CA LEU A 281 -9.89 -6.54 -0.21
C LEU A 281 -11.07 -5.88 0.50
N LEU A 282 -11.49 -4.69 0.03
CA LEU A 282 -12.64 -4.00 0.57
C LEU A 282 -13.95 -4.76 0.31
N GLU A 283 -14.20 -5.20 -0.93
CA GLU A 283 -15.46 -5.83 -1.32
C GLU A 283 -15.62 -7.27 -0.82
N MET A 284 -14.56 -8.06 -0.85
CA MET A 284 -14.63 -9.49 -0.50
C MET A 284 -14.34 -9.75 0.97
N GLU A 285 -13.30 -9.11 1.50
CA GLU A 285 -12.81 -9.37 2.86
C GLU A 285 -13.29 -8.32 3.89
N LYS A 286 -13.87 -7.22 3.44
CA LYS A 286 -14.28 -6.08 4.29
C LYS A 286 -13.10 -5.44 5.04
N ILE A 287 -11.94 -5.46 4.39
CA ILE A 287 -10.68 -4.95 4.92
C ILE A 287 -10.28 -3.71 4.14
N VAL A 288 -9.98 -2.63 4.85
CA VAL A 288 -9.34 -1.46 4.26
C VAL A 288 -7.83 -1.68 4.25
N ALA A 289 -7.25 -1.73 3.05
CA ALA A 289 -5.81 -1.80 2.83
C ALA A 289 -5.34 -0.60 2.00
N GLU A 290 -4.17 -0.08 2.32
CA GLU A 290 -3.47 0.88 1.46
C GLU A 290 -2.83 0.19 0.25
N GLY A 291 -2.43 0.95 -0.77
CA GLY A 291 -1.79 0.38 -1.96
C GLY A 291 -0.61 -0.54 -1.62
N ALA A 292 0.26 -0.12 -0.68
CA ALA A 292 1.38 -0.93 -0.21
C ALA A 292 0.95 -2.25 0.45
N GLY A 293 -0.18 -2.26 1.16
CA GLY A 293 -0.74 -3.48 1.76
C GLY A 293 -1.38 -4.43 0.74
N ALA A 294 -1.83 -3.91 -0.40
CA ALA A 294 -2.56 -4.68 -1.41
C ALA A 294 -1.67 -5.31 -2.49
N VAL A 295 -0.40 -4.89 -2.63
CA VAL A 295 0.48 -5.38 -3.71
C VAL A 295 0.65 -6.90 -3.72
N THR A 296 0.62 -7.54 -2.54
CA THR A 296 0.77 -9.00 -2.43
C THR A 296 -0.41 -9.74 -3.04
N LEU A 297 -1.63 -9.22 -2.83
CA LEU A 297 -2.82 -9.75 -3.49
C LEU A 297 -2.77 -9.45 -5.01
N ALA A 298 -2.35 -8.25 -5.41
CA ALA A 298 -2.17 -7.90 -6.82
C ALA A 298 -1.25 -8.89 -7.54
N ALA A 299 -0.12 -9.26 -6.95
CA ALA A 299 0.82 -10.20 -7.52
C ALA A 299 0.21 -11.61 -7.69
N LEU A 300 -0.57 -12.06 -6.72
CA LEU A 300 -1.20 -13.38 -6.76
C LEU A 300 -2.33 -13.44 -7.80
N LEU A 301 -3.22 -12.43 -7.82
CA LEU A 301 -4.33 -12.31 -8.78
C LEU A 301 -3.85 -12.32 -10.24
N ASN A 302 -2.79 -11.57 -10.50
CA ASN A 302 -2.24 -11.41 -11.85
C ASN A 302 -1.17 -12.47 -12.20
N ARG A 303 -1.12 -13.56 -11.41
CA ARG A 303 -0.24 -14.72 -11.66
C ARG A 303 1.23 -14.35 -11.89
N LYS A 304 1.71 -13.30 -11.17
CA LYS A 304 3.13 -12.91 -11.24
C LYS A 304 4.03 -13.99 -10.64
N VAL A 305 3.46 -14.91 -9.85
CA VAL A 305 4.14 -16.06 -9.24
C VAL A 305 3.35 -17.35 -9.46
N ALA A 306 4.04 -18.45 -9.69
CA ALA A 306 3.43 -19.77 -9.93
C ALA A 306 3.17 -20.48 -8.60
N LEU A 307 1.97 -20.30 -8.02
CA LEU A 307 1.59 -20.81 -6.72
C LEU A 307 0.23 -21.55 -6.70
N GLN A 308 -0.24 -22.02 -7.87
CA GLN A 308 -1.49 -22.75 -7.97
C GLN A 308 -1.52 -23.99 -7.06
N SER A 309 -2.67 -24.25 -6.46
CA SER A 309 -2.91 -25.37 -5.54
C SER A 309 -1.97 -25.41 -4.32
N ARG A 310 -1.29 -24.30 -3.99
CA ARG A 310 -0.42 -24.16 -2.82
C ARG A 310 -1.11 -23.38 -1.70
N LYS A 311 -0.61 -23.49 -0.47
CA LYS A 311 -0.99 -22.61 0.64
C LYS A 311 -0.06 -21.41 0.68
N VAL A 312 -0.63 -20.23 0.55
CA VAL A 312 0.09 -18.96 0.36
C VAL A 312 -0.38 -17.95 1.39
N LEU A 313 0.54 -17.23 2.01
CA LEU A 313 0.23 -16.15 2.93
C LEU A 313 0.59 -14.81 2.31
N LEU A 314 -0.36 -13.87 2.37
CA LEU A 314 -0.20 -12.50 1.95
C LEU A 314 -0.08 -11.59 3.18
N VAL A 315 0.98 -10.81 3.27
CA VAL A 315 1.13 -9.80 4.32
C VAL A 315 0.41 -8.53 3.88
N ILE A 316 -0.70 -8.21 4.54
CA ILE A 316 -1.44 -6.95 4.35
C ILE A 316 -0.82 -5.93 5.30
N SER A 317 0.18 -5.22 4.81
CA SER A 317 1.15 -4.48 5.62
C SER A 317 0.61 -3.22 6.29
N GLY A 318 -0.46 -2.61 5.76
CA GLY A 318 -1.08 -1.41 6.30
C GLY A 318 -2.41 -1.06 5.65
N GLY A 319 -3.15 -0.15 6.29
CA GLY A 319 -4.46 0.31 5.86
C GLY A 319 -4.63 1.84 5.83
N ASN A 320 -3.56 2.62 5.97
CA ASN A 320 -3.60 4.09 6.07
C ASN A 320 -3.75 4.77 4.69
N ILE A 321 -4.78 4.36 3.94
CA ILE A 321 -5.12 4.95 2.64
C ILE A 321 -5.87 6.27 2.83
N ASP A 322 -5.59 7.26 1.97
CA ASP A 322 -6.40 8.47 1.90
C ASP A 322 -7.81 8.12 1.37
N VAL A 323 -8.83 8.60 2.08
CA VAL A 323 -10.25 8.35 1.74
C VAL A 323 -10.60 8.87 0.34
N ASN A 324 -10.00 9.99 -0.11
CA ASN A 324 -10.19 10.50 -1.47
C ASN A 324 -9.58 9.55 -2.52
N ILE A 325 -8.43 8.96 -2.22
CA ILE A 325 -7.81 7.95 -3.10
C ILE A 325 -8.69 6.70 -3.14
N LEU A 326 -9.17 6.22 -1.97
CA LEU A 326 -10.08 5.09 -1.89
C LEU A 326 -11.37 5.34 -2.69
N GLY A 327 -11.95 6.53 -2.57
CA GLY A 327 -13.13 6.93 -3.37
C GLY A 327 -12.88 6.84 -4.88
N LYS A 328 -11.71 7.30 -5.36
CA LYS A 328 -11.33 7.19 -6.78
C LYS A 328 -11.15 5.73 -7.21
N ILE A 329 -10.54 4.89 -6.37
CA ILE A 329 -10.39 3.44 -6.65
C ILE A 329 -11.76 2.78 -6.78
N ILE A 330 -12.67 3.05 -5.84
CA ILE A 330 -14.04 2.50 -5.86
C ILE A 330 -14.77 2.91 -7.14
N THR A 331 -14.82 4.21 -7.44
CA THR A 331 -15.52 4.73 -8.62
C THR A 331 -14.96 4.11 -9.91
N ARG A 332 -13.63 4.07 -10.04
CA ARG A 332 -12.98 3.48 -11.21
C ARG A 332 -13.24 1.97 -11.32
N GLY A 333 -13.17 1.24 -10.21
CA GLY A 333 -13.45 -0.19 -10.20
C GLY A 333 -14.89 -0.50 -10.60
N LEU A 334 -15.87 0.25 -10.05
CA LEU A 334 -17.28 0.11 -10.44
C LEU A 334 -17.51 0.40 -11.93
N ALA A 335 -16.78 1.36 -12.48
CA ALA A 335 -16.84 1.65 -13.92
C ALA A 335 -16.21 0.52 -14.76
N MET A 336 -15.06 -0.01 -14.35
CA MET A 336 -14.44 -1.14 -15.04
C MET A 336 -15.28 -2.42 -15.02
N ASP A 337 -16.06 -2.65 -13.96
CA ASP A 337 -16.97 -3.77 -13.84
C ASP A 337 -18.32 -3.51 -14.56
N GLY A 338 -18.48 -2.34 -15.17
CA GLY A 338 -19.72 -1.92 -15.81
C GLY A 338 -20.88 -1.70 -14.83
N ARG A 339 -20.58 -1.45 -13.55
CA ARG A 339 -21.59 -1.11 -12.51
C ARG A 339 -21.92 0.37 -12.49
N ILE A 340 -21.03 1.21 -13.02
CA ILE A 340 -21.27 2.59 -13.37
C ILE A 340 -20.95 2.76 -14.84
N ALA A 341 -21.88 3.36 -15.60
CA ALA A 341 -21.68 3.64 -17.00
C ALA A 341 -21.99 5.12 -17.30
N GLN A 342 -21.19 5.74 -18.16
CA GLN A 342 -21.47 7.04 -18.70
C GLN A 342 -21.80 6.91 -20.18
N MET A 343 -22.96 7.42 -20.61
CA MET A 343 -23.37 7.41 -22.01
C MET A 343 -23.91 8.77 -22.42
N THR A 344 -23.65 9.16 -23.65
CA THR A 344 -24.24 10.35 -24.25
C THR A 344 -25.39 9.92 -25.16
N VAL A 345 -26.57 10.47 -24.89
CA VAL A 345 -27.79 10.24 -25.67
C VAL A 345 -28.12 11.52 -26.43
N ARG A 346 -28.22 11.42 -27.76
CA ARG A 346 -28.65 12.54 -28.61
C ARG A 346 -30.14 12.57 -28.72
N LEU A 347 -30.74 13.69 -28.29
CA LEU A 347 -32.18 13.90 -28.25
C LEU A 347 -32.56 15.00 -29.22
N LYS A 348 -33.83 14.92 -29.76
CA LYS A 348 -34.44 16.11 -30.42
C LYS A 348 -34.74 17.17 -29.37
N ASP A 349 -34.44 18.43 -29.65
CA ASP A 349 -34.63 19.54 -28.70
C ASP A 349 -36.11 20.01 -28.66
N PHE A 350 -36.99 19.19 -28.07
CA PHE A 350 -38.36 19.55 -27.78
C PHE A 350 -38.82 18.99 -26.42
N PRO A 351 -39.89 19.56 -25.84
CA PRO A 351 -40.42 19.08 -24.56
C PRO A 351 -40.80 17.60 -24.61
N GLY A 352 -40.37 16.81 -23.61
CA GLY A 352 -40.67 15.38 -23.47
C GLY A 352 -39.62 14.43 -24.03
N SER A 353 -38.67 14.88 -24.89
CA SER A 353 -37.63 14.00 -25.44
C SER A 353 -36.78 13.33 -24.37
N LEU A 354 -36.33 14.08 -23.36
CA LEU A 354 -35.58 13.53 -22.24
C LEU A 354 -36.43 12.55 -21.43
N THR A 355 -37.68 12.89 -21.17
CA THR A 355 -38.61 12.00 -20.42
C THR A 355 -38.74 10.64 -21.10
N ALA A 356 -38.87 10.62 -22.43
CA ALA A 356 -38.99 9.37 -23.19
C ALA A 356 -37.74 8.48 -23.07
N ALA A 357 -36.54 9.05 -23.10
CA ALA A 357 -35.32 8.32 -22.89
C ALA A 357 -35.17 7.78 -21.45
N LEU A 358 -35.54 8.60 -20.45
CA LEU A 358 -35.51 8.20 -19.04
C LEU A 358 -36.53 7.10 -18.69
N GLU A 359 -37.71 7.07 -19.33
CA GLU A 359 -38.70 6.00 -19.14
C GLU A 359 -38.19 4.64 -19.66
N ILE A 360 -37.39 4.61 -20.74
CA ILE A 360 -36.75 3.39 -21.23
C ILE A 360 -35.76 2.89 -20.20
N ILE A 361 -34.89 3.78 -19.71
CA ILE A 361 -33.85 3.45 -18.71
C ILE A 361 -34.51 2.93 -17.43
N LYS A 362 -35.58 3.58 -16.97
CA LYS A 362 -36.38 3.15 -15.82
C LYS A 362 -36.99 1.75 -16.04
N GLY A 363 -37.52 1.49 -17.24
CA GLY A 363 -38.09 0.17 -17.61
C GLY A 363 -37.04 -0.96 -17.49
N LEU A 364 -35.74 -0.68 -17.70
CA LEU A 364 -34.63 -1.59 -17.55
C LEU A 364 -34.04 -1.60 -16.13
N GLN A 365 -34.63 -0.85 -15.20
CA GLN A 365 -34.19 -0.80 -13.80
C GLN A 365 -32.76 -0.31 -13.59
N ALA A 366 -32.23 0.57 -14.43
CA ALA A 366 -31.01 1.30 -14.17
C ALA A 366 -31.32 2.56 -13.34
N ASN A 367 -30.49 2.81 -12.32
CA ASN A 367 -30.57 4.02 -11.53
C ASN A 367 -29.78 5.15 -12.21
N ILE A 368 -30.28 6.38 -12.14
CA ILE A 368 -29.65 7.55 -12.76
C ILE A 368 -28.93 8.32 -11.65
N LEU A 369 -27.60 8.38 -11.74
CA LEU A 369 -26.76 9.08 -10.78
C LEU A 369 -26.58 10.55 -11.15
N GLU A 370 -26.47 10.86 -12.46
CA GLU A 370 -26.26 12.20 -12.95
C GLU A 370 -26.89 12.38 -14.34
N VAL A 371 -27.40 13.60 -14.61
CA VAL A 371 -27.89 14.02 -15.91
C VAL A 371 -27.26 15.37 -16.24
N ALA A 372 -26.44 15.43 -17.27
CA ALA A 372 -25.84 16.69 -17.77
C ALA A 372 -26.39 17.01 -19.17
N HIS A 373 -27.03 18.18 -19.31
CA HIS A 373 -27.68 18.62 -20.54
C HIS A 373 -26.80 19.64 -21.29
N HIS A 374 -26.18 19.22 -22.39
CA HIS A 374 -25.21 20.02 -23.15
C HIS A 374 -25.89 20.79 -24.30
N ARG A 375 -26.53 21.93 -23.98
CA ARG A 375 -27.26 22.73 -24.99
C ARG A 375 -26.38 23.61 -25.85
N PHE A 376 -25.27 24.09 -25.29
CA PHE A 376 -24.43 25.13 -25.94
C PHE A 376 -23.05 24.62 -26.35
N GLU A 377 -22.62 23.50 -25.78
CA GLU A 377 -21.28 22.91 -25.99
C GLU A 377 -21.32 21.70 -26.95
N SER A 378 -22.52 21.25 -27.33
CA SER A 378 -22.71 20.08 -28.18
C SER A 378 -22.42 20.36 -29.64
N LEU A 379 -21.74 19.43 -30.33
CA LEU A 379 -21.62 19.40 -31.79
C LEU A 379 -22.85 18.75 -32.45
N ALA A 380 -23.97 18.61 -31.75
CA ALA A 380 -25.20 18.07 -32.28
C ALA A 380 -25.77 18.96 -33.40
N PRO A 381 -26.39 18.39 -34.45
CA PRO A 381 -27.04 19.15 -35.52
C PRO A 381 -28.14 20.05 -34.93
N PHE A 382 -28.47 21.13 -35.67
CA PHE A 382 -29.54 22.06 -35.27
C PHE A 382 -30.86 21.28 -35.01
N GLY A 383 -31.49 21.56 -33.87
CA GLY A 383 -32.71 20.86 -33.43
C GLY A 383 -32.44 19.59 -32.63
N TYR A 384 -31.20 19.31 -32.30
CA TYR A 384 -30.78 18.20 -31.39
C TYR A 384 -29.94 18.75 -30.24
N VAL A 385 -29.93 17.99 -29.14
CA VAL A 385 -29.08 18.22 -27.97
C VAL A 385 -28.47 16.91 -27.49
N ASP A 386 -27.29 16.99 -26.91
CA ASP A 386 -26.63 15.85 -26.30
C ASP A 386 -26.88 15.90 -24.77
N VAL A 387 -27.26 14.76 -24.20
CA VAL A 387 -27.44 14.58 -22.77
C VAL A 387 -26.50 13.46 -22.30
N SER A 388 -25.57 13.80 -21.42
CA SER A 388 -24.73 12.80 -20.74
C SER A 388 -25.46 12.25 -19.53
N LEU A 389 -25.52 10.93 -19.43
CA LEU A 389 -26.15 10.19 -18.35
C LEU A 389 -25.12 9.35 -17.65
N THR A 390 -24.98 9.50 -16.33
CA THR A 390 -24.23 8.56 -15.49
C THR A 390 -25.22 7.62 -14.83
N LEU A 391 -25.10 6.34 -15.12
CA LEU A 391 -26.03 5.29 -14.72
C LEU A 391 -25.37 4.29 -13.78
N GLU A 392 -26.09 3.86 -12.74
CA GLU A 392 -25.78 2.66 -12.00
C GLU A 392 -26.42 1.46 -12.71
N THR A 393 -25.62 0.46 -13.05
CA THR A 393 -26.00 -0.69 -13.86
C THR A 393 -25.61 -2.02 -13.19
N LYS A 394 -26.05 -3.14 -13.74
CA LYS A 394 -25.75 -4.49 -13.21
C LYS A 394 -24.49 -5.13 -13.82
N GLY A 395 -23.79 -4.39 -14.70
CA GLY A 395 -22.60 -4.86 -15.41
C GLY A 395 -22.71 -4.61 -16.92
N HIS A 396 -21.69 -4.99 -17.67
CA HIS A 396 -21.58 -4.71 -19.12
C HIS A 396 -22.76 -5.19 -19.96
N ALA A 397 -23.30 -6.38 -19.66
CA ALA A 397 -24.48 -6.89 -20.36
C ALA A 397 -25.68 -5.97 -20.23
N HIS A 398 -25.90 -5.40 -19.04
CA HIS A 398 -26.99 -4.46 -18.79
C HIS A 398 -26.77 -3.11 -19.50
N ILE A 399 -25.51 -2.65 -19.61
CA ILE A 399 -25.17 -1.45 -20.41
C ILE A 399 -25.56 -1.67 -21.87
N HIS A 400 -25.20 -2.81 -22.45
CA HIS A 400 -25.59 -3.14 -23.84
C HIS A 400 -27.09 -3.23 -24.05
N GLU A 401 -27.84 -3.79 -23.06
CA GLU A 401 -29.30 -3.85 -23.10
C GLU A 401 -29.92 -2.45 -23.13
N ILE A 402 -29.43 -1.54 -22.28
CA ILE A 402 -29.88 -0.14 -22.24
C ILE A 402 -29.58 0.57 -23.56
N GLN A 403 -28.38 0.42 -24.10
CA GLN A 403 -27.99 1.01 -25.38
C GLN A 403 -28.89 0.50 -26.51
N ALA A 404 -29.11 -0.80 -26.60
CA ALA A 404 -29.94 -1.40 -27.63
C ALA A 404 -31.42 -0.92 -27.56
N ALA A 405 -31.94 -0.78 -26.35
CA ALA A 405 -33.33 -0.29 -26.17
C ALA A 405 -33.45 1.19 -26.56
N LEU A 406 -32.52 2.03 -26.21
CA LEU A 406 -32.51 3.44 -26.61
C LEU A 406 -32.33 3.57 -28.12
N GLN A 407 -31.45 2.81 -28.75
CA GLN A 407 -31.28 2.82 -30.20
C GLN A 407 -32.52 2.29 -30.94
N GLY A 408 -33.16 1.25 -30.41
CA GLY A 408 -34.41 0.70 -30.94
C GLY A 408 -35.58 1.70 -30.88
N ALA A 409 -35.52 2.64 -29.94
CA ALA A 409 -36.49 3.74 -29.83
C ALA A 409 -36.09 4.98 -30.67
N GLY A 410 -35.01 4.91 -31.44
CA GLY A 410 -34.56 5.96 -32.35
C GLY A 410 -33.64 7.03 -31.73
N PHE A 411 -33.13 6.79 -30.51
CA PHE A 411 -32.11 7.63 -29.91
C PHE A 411 -30.72 7.23 -30.39
N LEU A 412 -29.87 8.22 -30.70
CA LEU A 412 -28.44 7.97 -30.97
C LEU A 412 -27.71 7.95 -29.63
N CYS A 413 -27.05 6.82 -29.34
CA CYS A 413 -26.28 6.64 -28.13
C CYS A 413 -24.80 6.45 -28.48
N GLU A 414 -23.94 7.25 -27.90
CA GLU A 414 -22.50 7.07 -27.94
C GLU A 414 -22.02 6.59 -26.56
N ASP A 415 -21.29 5.47 -26.53
CA ASP A 415 -20.66 4.99 -25.32
C ASP A 415 -19.40 5.82 -25.06
N GLN A 416 -19.34 6.51 -23.93
CA GLN A 416 -18.16 7.22 -23.47
C GLN A 416 -17.37 6.40 -22.45
N CYS A 417 -17.56 5.08 -22.37
CA CYS A 417 -16.72 4.22 -21.54
C CYS A 417 -15.26 4.24 -22.01
N ARG A 418 -14.60 5.41 -21.87
CA ARG A 418 -13.15 5.61 -21.90
C ARG A 418 -12.72 6.00 -20.49
N PHE A 419 -12.60 5.02 -19.60
CA PHE A 419 -11.93 5.22 -18.31
C PHE A 419 -10.49 4.73 -18.38
#